data_0baa673fc0bf801ed3302c9948052b45
#
_entry.id   0baa673fc0bf801ed3302c9948052b45
#
_cell.length_a   1.000
_cell.length_b   1.000
_cell.length_c   1.000
_cell.angle_alpha   90.00
_cell.angle_beta   90.00
_cell.angle_gamma   90.00
#
_symmetry.space_group_name_H-M   'P 1'
#
loop_
_entity.id
_entity.type
_entity.pdbx_description
1 polymer ?
#
loop_
_entity_poly.entity_id
_entity_poly.type
_entity_poly.pdbx_seq_one_letter_code
_entity_poly.pdbx_strand_id
1 'polypeptide(L)'
;SGAGIPGVVVSDGFDCTTTDANGVYQLVRDSRAALIFYSTPADYAIYRSVIAEAELPYFYRKIDLSVKVFRQDFKLTRLPNGKETKFRLFCMADPQCRNEKSLARFQDETIPDLKKTADEYRDAGSPVYGITLGDITDNNRTAIWEAMKKAMASIAGSVPFFQTIGNHDHLNEADNSVT
;
A
#
# COMPACT_ATOMS: atom_id res chain seq x y z
N SER A 1 19.00 5.11 17.59
CA SER A 1 18.62 6.00 16.47
C SER A 1 19.31 5.51 15.22
N GLY A 2 18.57 5.34 14.12
CA GLY A 2 19.15 5.01 12.83
C GLY A 2 19.88 6.21 12.21
N ALA A 3 20.84 5.95 11.31
CA ALA A 3 21.40 6.99 10.47
C ALA A 3 20.36 7.53 9.50
N GLY A 4 20.45 8.82 9.15
CA GLY A 4 19.59 9.40 8.12
C GLY A 4 19.84 8.77 6.75
N ILE A 5 18.81 8.72 5.92
CA ILE A 5 18.88 8.13 4.58
C ILE A 5 18.74 9.26 3.57
N PRO A 6 19.81 9.59 2.80
CA PRO A 6 19.76 10.65 1.82
C PRO A 6 19.02 10.20 0.53
N GLY A 7 18.45 11.17 -0.20
CA GLY A 7 17.85 10.95 -1.51
C GLY A 7 16.50 10.24 -1.51
N VAL A 8 15.85 10.09 -0.34
CA VAL A 8 14.49 9.53 -0.27
C VAL A 8 13.49 10.59 -0.71
N VAL A 9 12.66 10.27 -1.68
CA VAL A 9 11.57 11.15 -2.12
C VAL A 9 10.43 11.13 -1.11
N VAL A 10 10.00 12.31 -0.69
CA VAL A 10 8.85 12.53 0.20
C VAL A 10 7.87 13.45 -0.51
N SER A 11 6.59 13.15 -0.44
CA SER A 11 5.52 13.90 -1.11
C SER A 11 4.29 14.03 -0.23
N ASP A 12 3.52 15.08 -0.47
CA ASP A 12 2.19 15.27 0.10
C ASP A 12 1.05 15.01 -0.92
N GLY A 13 1.42 14.48 -2.11
CA GLY A 13 0.52 14.20 -3.21
C GLY A 13 0.40 15.34 -4.23
N PHE A 14 0.90 16.52 -3.93
CA PHE A 14 0.89 17.68 -4.80
C PHE A 14 2.31 18.15 -5.11
N ASP A 15 3.13 18.24 -4.07
CA ASP A 15 4.53 18.59 -4.17
C ASP A 15 5.43 17.47 -3.66
N CYS A 16 6.71 17.51 -4.01
CA CYS A 16 7.68 16.54 -3.52
C CYS A 16 9.02 17.21 -3.19
N THR A 17 9.76 16.55 -2.32
CA THR A 17 11.13 16.91 -1.95
C THR A 17 11.96 15.64 -1.78
N THR A 18 13.27 15.79 -1.57
CA THR A 18 14.16 14.69 -1.25
C THR A 18 14.86 14.94 0.07
N THR A 19 15.18 13.88 0.79
CA THR A 19 16.00 13.99 1.99
C THR A 19 17.44 14.41 1.65
N ASP A 20 18.02 15.28 2.48
CA ASP A 20 19.40 15.75 2.39
C ASP A 20 20.42 14.66 2.83
N ALA A 21 21.71 15.03 2.91
CA ALA A 21 22.78 14.14 3.33
C ALA A 21 22.60 13.57 4.77
N ASN A 22 21.80 14.22 5.59
CA ASN A 22 21.50 13.80 6.96
C ASN A 22 20.15 13.04 7.05
N GLY A 23 19.47 12.80 5.91
CA GLY A 23 18.18 12.18 5.87
C GLY A 23 17.02 13.09 6.30
N VAL A 24 17.24 14.40 6.29
CA VAL A 24 16.25 15.41 6.67
C VAL A 24 15.53 15.93 5.43
N TYR A 25 14.23 16.12 5.52
CA TYR A 25 13.42 16.76 4.47
C TYR A 25 12.62 17.92 5.03
N GLN A 26 12.29 18.85 4.16
CA GLN A 26 11.33 19.93 4.39
C GLN A 26 10.42 20.03 3.19
N LEU A 27 9.14 20.15 3.43
CA LEU A 27 8.11 20.31 2.41
C LEU A 27 7.09 21.35 2.88
N VAL A 28 6.77 22.31 2.03
CA VAL A 28 5.66 23.23 2.28
C VAL A 28 4.40 22.52 1.82
N ARG A 29 3.52 22.23 2.76
CA ARG A 29 2.30 21.48 2.48
C ARG A 29 1.36 22.24 1.56
N ASP A 30 0.83 21.60 0.51
CA ASP A 30 -0.33 22.09 -0.21
C ASP A 30 -1.56 22.12 0.69
N SER A 31 -2.42 23.12 0.56
CA SER A 31 -3.60 23.28 1.43
C SER A 31 -4.59 22.11 1.35
N ARG A 32 -4.60 21.39 0.25
CA ARG A 32 -5.45 20.22 -0.03
C ARG A 32 -4.86 18.91 0.52
N ALA A 33 -3.56 18.88 0.83
CA ALA A 33 -2.87 17.69 1.26
C ALA A 33 -3.31 17.27 2.68
N ALA A 34 -3.72 16.02 2.82
CA ALA A 34 -4.08 15.39 4.08
C ALA A 34 -3.07 14.33 4.52
N LEU A 35 -2.22 13.87 3.61
CA LEU A 35 -1.26 12.80 3.82
C LEU A 35 0.15 13.27 3.45
N ILE A 36 1.15 12.66 4.11
CA ILE A 36 2.55 12.71 3.70
C ILE A 36 3.06 11.29 3.55
N PHE A 37 3.82 11.01 2.50
CA PHE A 37 4.32 9.69 2.19
C PHE A 37 5.71 9.74 1.56
N TYR A 38 6.38 8.59 1.53
CA TYR A 38 7.70 8.45 0.91
C TYR A 38 7.68 7.35 -0.14
N SER A 39 8.58 7.46 -1.12
CA SER A 39 8.88 6.37 -2.04
C SER A 39 9.94 5.45 -1.42
N THR A 40 9.61 4.17 -1.25
CA THR A 40 10.54 3.19 -0.69
C THR A 40 11.75 3.01 -1.60
N PRO A 41 12.97 3.29 -1.15
CA PRO A 41 14.16 3.04 -1.96
C PRO A 41 14.37 1.53 -2.18
N ALA A 42 14.93 1.16 -3.32
CA ALA A 42 15.02 -0.24 -3.76
C ALA A 42 15.91 -1.15 -2.90
N ASP A 43 16.69 -0.60 -1.99
CA ASP A 43 17.52 -1.33 -1.02
C ASP A 43 16.91 -1.36 0.40
N TYR A 44 15.64 -0.93 0.52
CA TYR A 44 14.89 -0.96 1.78
C TYR A 44 13.62 -1.79 1.66
N ALA A 45 13.28 -2.48 2.75
CA ALA A 45 12.05 -3.24 2.84
C ALA A 45 10.82 -2.30 2.89
N ILE A 46 9.73 -2.73 2.27
CA ILE A 46 8.44 -2.07 2.43
C ILE A 46 8.04 -2.14 3.90
N TYR A 47 7.85 -0.96 4.51
CA TYR A 47 7.34 -0.89 5.86
C TYR A 47 5.89 -1.34 5.88
N ARG A 48 5.55 -2.22 6.83
CA ARG A 48 4.19 -2.72 7.04
C ARG A 48 3.71 -2.33 8.43
N SER A 49 2.42 -2.12 8.54
CA SER A 49 1.76 -1.90 9.83
C SER A 49 0.49 -2.73 9.88
N VAL A 50 0.09 -3.11 11.08
CA VAL A 50 -1.18 -3.79 11.28
C VAL A 50 -2.31 -2.75 11.15
N ILE A 51 -3.10 -2.89 10.12
CA ILE A 51 -4.27 -2.06 9.82
C ILE A 51 -5.43 -3.02 9.63
N ALA A 52 -6.49 -2.86 10.42
CA ALA A 52 -7.66 -3.74 10.39
C ALA A 52 -7.29 -5.25 10.44
N GLU A 53 -6.43 -5.61 11.40
CA GLU A 53 -5.94 -6.99 11.64
C GLU A 53 -5.02 -7.57 10.54
N ALA A 54 -4.60 -6.76 9.55
CA ALA A 54 -3.70 -7.16 8.48
C ALA A 54 -2.39 -6.37 8.49
N GLU A 55 -1.28 -7.04 8.16
CA GLU A 55 -0.02 -6.36 7.85
C GLU A 55 -0.04 -5.79 6.43
N LEU A 56 -0.35 -4.52 6.30
CA LEU A 56 -0.43 -3.82 5.03
C LEU A 56 0.77 -2.89 4.81
N PRO A 57 1.16 -2.60 3.55
CA PRO A 57 2.12 -1.54 3.25
C PRO A 57 1.67 -0.21 3.88
N TYR A 58 2.56 0.42 4.65
CA TYR A 58 2.23 1.64 5.38
C TYR A 58 3.33 2.69 5.20
N PHE A 59 3.38 3.28 4.04
CA PHE A 59 4.37 4.26 3.59
C PHE A 59 3.93 5.72 3.77
N TYR A 60 2.74 5.96 4.32
CA TYR A 60 2.14 7.28 4.50
C TYR A 60 1.81 7.58 5.96
N ARG A 61 1.54 8.85 6.25
CA ARG A 61 1.00 9.32 7.53
C ARG A 61 -0.04 10.41 7.28
N LYS A 62 -1.08 10.46 8.13
CA LYS A 62 -2.00 11.60 8.16
C LYS A 62 -1.27 12.82 8.70
N ILE A 63 -1.46 13.96 8.06
CA ILE A 63 -0.90 15.24 8.53
C ILE A 63 -1.80 15.77 9.65
N ASP A 64 -1.20 16.16 10.75
CA ASP A 64 -1.91 16.91 11.78
C ASP A 64 -2.12 18.35 11.33
N LEU A 65 -3.34 18.66 10.93
CA LEU A 65 -3.72 19.98 10.41
C LEU A 65 -3.87 21.05 11.51
N SER A 66 -3.83 20.66 12.78
CA SER A 66 -3.93 21.60 13.91
C SER A 66 -2.62 22.32 14.22
N VAL A 67 -1.49 21.84 13.68
CA VAL A 67 -0.17 22.38 13.94
C VAL A 67 0.39 23.15 12.74
N LYS A 68 1.11 24.24 13.02
CA LYS A 68 1.79 25.03 11.97
C LYS A 68 2.99 24.28 11.35
N VAL A 69 3.67 23.47 12.14
CA VAL A 69 4.81 22.65 11.70
C VAL A 69 4.56 21.22 12.14
N PHE A 70 4.33 20.34 11.18
CA PHE A 70 4.16 18.92 11.41
C PHE A 70 5.50 18.20 11.25
N ARG A 71 5.93 17.48 12.28
CA ARG A 71 7.17 16.66 12.22
C ARG A 71 6.79 15.21 12.03
N GLN A 72 7.36 14.59 11.01
CA GLN A 72 7.15 13.18 10.73
C GLN A 72 8.45 12.50 10.32
N ASP A 73 8.85 11.51 11.10
CA ASP A 73 9.96 10.63 10.77
C ASP A 73 9.42 9.31 10.19
N PHE A 74 10.12 8.81 9.17
CA PHE A 74 9.88 7.49 8.61
C PHE A 74 11.06 6.57 8.94
N LYS A 75 10.76 5.38 9.45
CA LYS A 75 11.77 4.39 9.77
C LYS A 75 11.78 3.31 8.69
N LEU A 76 12.91 3.16 8.03
CA LEU A 76 13.12 2.17 7.00
C LEU A 76 14.10 1.10 7.47
N THR A 77 13.90 -0.14 7.02
CA THR A 77 14.78 -1.28 7.29
C THR A 77 15.50 -1.66 6.01
N ARG A 78 16.82 -1.68 6.03
CA ARG A 78 17.61 -2.06 4.87
C ARG A 78 17.41 -3.54 4.55
N LEU A 79 17.30 -3.85 3.26
CA LEU A 79 17.24 -5.23 2.80
C LEU A 79 18.59 -5.93 3.05
N PRO A 80 18.57 -7.18 3.53
CA PRO A 80 19.82 -7.90 3.87
C PRO A 80 20.71 -8.16 2.66
N ASN A 81 20.09 -8.35 1.49
CA ASN A 81 20.76 -8.66 0.23
C ASN A 81 20.99 -7.43 -0.66
N GLY A 82 20.72 -6.22 -0.15
CA GLY A 82 20.87 -4.98 -0.88
C GLY A 82 19.72 -4.72 -1.87
N LYS A 83 20.01 -3.95 -2.91
CA LYS A 83 19.03 -3.45 -3.86
C LYS A 83 18.37 -4.56 -4.67
N GLU A 84 17.05 -4.61 -4.62
CA GLU A 84 16.24 -5.47 -5.48
C GLU A 84 16.08 -4.83 -6.87
N THR A 85 16.62 -5.48 -7.89
CA THR A 85 16.54 -5.03 -9.30
C THR A 85 15.65 -5.93 -10.16
N LYS A 86 15.26 -7.09 -9.62
CA LYS A 86 14.36 -8.06 -10.25
C LYS A 86 13.36 -8.54 -9.21
N PHE A 87 12.11 -8.52 -9.56
CA PHE A 87 10.99 -8.97 -8.70
C PHE A 87 9.82 -9.45 -9.56
N ARG A 88 8.86 -10.09 -8.92
CA ARG A 88 7.56 -10.45 -9.52
C ARG A 88 6.52 -9.47 -9.03
N LEU A 89 5.73 -8.94 -9.94
CA LEU A 89 4.61 -8.05 -9.63
C LEU A 89 3.30 -8.71 -10.07
N PHE A 90 2.44 -9.00 -9.10
CA PHE A 90 1.06 -9.40 -9.36
C PHE A 90 0.22 -8.15 -9.58
N CYS A 91 -0.41 -8.06 -10.74
CA CYS A 91 -1.38 -7.01 -11.06
C CYS A 91 -2.78 -7.63 -11.04
N MET A 92 -3.60 -7.22 -10.09
CA MET A 92 -4.97 -7.68 -9.96
C MET A 92 -5.90 -6.59 -10.50
N ALA A 93 -6.44 -6.81 -11.70
CA ALA A 93 -7.39 -5.90 -12.32
C ALA A 93 -8.83 -6.30 -12.01
N ASP A 94 -9.65 -5.35 -11.64
CA ASP A 94 -11.10 -5.40 -11.60
C ASP A 94 -11.69 -6.69 -10.97
N PRO A 95 -11.35 -7.03 -9.72
CA PRO A 95 -11.97 -8.17 -9.05
C PRO A 95 -13.50 -8.00 -8.93
N GLN A 96 -13.97 -6.76 -8.82
CA GLN A 96 -15.37 -6.32 -8.87
C GLN A 96 -16.38 -7.25 -8.17
N CYS A 97 -16.05 -7.68 -6.95
CA CYS A 97 -16.94 -8.52 -6.18
C CYS A 97 -18.21 -7.75 -5.82
N ARG A 98 -19.35 -8.24 -6.34
CA ARG A 98 -20.66 -7.58 -6.17
C ARG A 98 -21.63 -8.32 -5.24
N ASN A 99 -21.41 -9.60 -5.01
CA ASN A 99 -22.30 -10.46 -4.23
C ASN A 99 -21.52 -11.62 -3.61
N GLU A 100 -22.21 -12.42 -2.79
CA GLU A 100 -21.61 -13.56 -2.10
C GLU A 100 -20.98 -14.59 -3.05
N LYS A 101 -21.57 -14.82 -4.22
CA LYS A 101 -21.05 -15.79 -5.20
C LYS A 101 -19.70 -15.34 -5.77
N SER A 102 -19.61 -14.08 -6.20
CA SER A 102 -18.33 -13.53 -6.71
C SER A 102 -17.27 -13.43 -5.62
N LEU A 103 -17.71 -13.08 -4.40
CA LEU A 103 -16.83 -13.04 -3.25
C LEU A 103 -16.29 -14.43 -2.88
N ALA A 104 -17.16 -15.46 -2.87
CA ALA A 104 -16.74 -16.84 -2.60
C ALA A 104 -15.69 -17.31 -3.62
N ARG A 105 -15.91 -17.06 -4.91
CA ARG A 105 -14.91 -17.38 -5.94
C ARG A 105 -13.59 -16.65 -5.72
N PHE A 106 -13.64 -15.39 -5.35
CA PHE A 106 -12.44 -14.63 -5.04
C PHE A 106 -11.67 -15.23 -3.86
N GLN A 107 -12.38 -15.60 -2.79
CA GLN A 107 -11.80 -16.17 -1.57
C GLN A 107 -11.30 -17.61 -1.75
N ASP A 108 -12.05 -18.44 -2.48
CA ASP A 108 -11.81 -19.88 -2.56
C ASP A 108 -10.95 -20.27 -3.78
N GLU A 109 -10.91 -19.44 -4.81
CA GLU A 109 -10.15 -19.70 -6.04
C GLU A 109 -8.98 -18.71 -6.21
N THR A 110 -9.27 -17.40 -6.32
CA THR A 110 -8.27 -16.38 -6.69
C THR A 110 -7.21 -16.19 -5.62
N ILE A 111 -7.61 -16.03 -4.37
CA ILE A 111 -6.66 -15.80 -3.25
C ILE A 111 -5.75 -17.00 -3.00
N PRO A 112 -6.25 -18.25 -2.95
CA PRO A 112 -5.38 -19.42 -2.79
C PRO A 112 -4.40 -19.62 -3.96
N ASP A 113 -4.83 -19.40 -5.21
CA ASP A 113 -3.98 -19.53 -6.39
C ASP A 113 -2.86 -18.47 -6.38
N LEU A 114 -3.24 -17.22 -6.09
CA LEU A 114 -2.27 -16.12 -5.97
C LEU A 114 -1.25 -16.41 -4.86
N LYS A 115 -1.73 -16.88 -3.70
CA LYS A 115 -0.85 -17.22 -2.57
C LYS A 115 0.13 -18.33 -2.96
N LYS A 116 -0.37 -19.41 -3.54
CA LYS A 116 0.45 -20.54 -3.99
C LYS A 116 1.54 -20.09 -4.97
N THR A 117 1.15 -19.34 -6.00
CA THR A 117 2.08 -18.84 -7.01
C THR A 117 3.12 -17.88 -6.42
N ALA A 118 2.70 -17.04 -5.46
CA ALA A 118 3.61 -16.14 -4.76
C ALA A 118 4.63 -16.90 -3.90
N ASP A 119 4.17 -17.92 -3.18
CA ASP A 119 5.04 -18.75 -2.36
C ASP A 119 6.06 -19.51 -3.23
N GLU A 120 5.65 -20.07 -4.37
CA GLU A 120 6.56 -20.72 -5.36
C GLU A 120 7.67 -19.76 -5.83
N TYR A 121 7.35 -18.51 -6.16
CA TYR A 121 8.36 -17.51 -6.57
C TYR A 121 9.28 -17.11 -5.42
N ARG A 122 8.77 -16.98 -4.22
CA ARG A 122 9.58 -16.65 -3.02
C ARG A 122 10.53 -17.79 -2.67
N ASP A 123 10.06 -19.03 -2.73
CA ASP A 123 10.88 -20.22 -2.50
C ASP A 123 11.98 -20.36 -3.54
N ALA A 124 11.74 -19.88 -4.77
CA ALA A 124 12.76 -19.73 -5.81
C ALA A 124 13.66 -18.50 -5.65
N GLY A 125 13.54 -17.75 -4.53
CA GLY A 125 14.38 -16.60 -4.20
C GLY A 125 14.00 -15.29 -4.91
N SER A 126 12.82 -15.21 -5.53
CA SER A 126 12.34 -13.99 -6.17
C SER A 126 11.51 -13.15 -5.19
N PRO A 127 11.83 -11.85 -5.00
CA PRO A 127 10.92 -10.92 -4.32
C PRO A 127 9.58 -10.84 -5.05
N VAL A 128 8.50 -10.75 -4.28
CA VAL A 128 7.13 -10.72 -4.81
C VAL A 128 6.38 -9.52 -4.23
N TYR A 129 5.70 -8.80 -5.09
CA TYR A 129 4.85 -7.65 -4.76
C TYR A 129 3.52 -7.76 -5.48
N GLY A 130 2.52 -7.04 -5.01
CA GLY A 130 1.21 -6.99 -5.64
C GLY A 130 0.65 -5.57 -5.69
N ILE A 131 -0.18 -5.32 -6.69
CA ILE A 131 -0.97 -4.11 -6.82
C ILE A 131 -2.35 -4.45 -7.37
N THR A 132 -3.40 -3.86 -6.78
CA THR A 132 -4.72 -3.83 -7.41
C THR A 132 -4.79 -2.64 -8.36
N LEU A 133 -5.48 -2.81 -9.47
CA LEU A 133 -5.64 -1.76 -10.49
C LEU A 133 -6.99 -1.02 -10.39
N GLY A 134 -7.61 -1.07 -9.23
CA GLY A 134 -8.92 -0.48 -8.96
C GLY A 134 -10.06 -1.47 -9.08
N ASP A 135 -11.28 -0.96 -8.87
CA ASP A 135 -12.54 -1.70 -8.94
C ASP A 135 -12.53 -3.02 -8.14
N ILE A 136 -12.10 -2.90 -6.88
CA ILE A 136 -11.99 -4.04 -5.96
C ILE A 136 -13.38 -4.57 -5.64
N THR A 137 -14.35 -3.66 -5.50
CA THR A 137 -15.78 -3.98 -5.30
C THR A 137 -16.60 -3.42 -6.46
N ASP A 138 -17.81 -3.95 -6.68
CA ASP A 138 -18.71 -3.45 -7.75
C ASP A 138 -19.64 -2.39 -7.20
N ASN A 139 -19.95 -2.07 -6.14
CA ASN A 139 -20.92 -1.07 -5.66
C ASN A 139 -20.64 -0.61 -4.22
N ASN A 140 -19.40 -0.72 -3.79
CA ASN A 140 -18.94 -0.29 -2.48
C ASN A 140 -19.88 -0.67 -1.31
N ARG A 141 -20.36 -1.90 -1.32
CA ARG A 141 -21.16 -2.42 -0.19
C ARG A 141 -20.21 -2.71 0.97
N THR A 142 -20.47 -2.14 2.13
CA THR A 142 -19.65 -2.31 3.32
C THR A 142 -19.30 -3.77 3.63
N ALA A 143 -20.30 -4.68 3.53
CA ALA A 143 -20.07 -6.10 3.79
C ALA A 143 -19.12 -6.75 2.77
N ILE A 144 -19.18 -6.36 1.50
CA ILE A 144 -18.26 -6.84 0.46
C ILE A 144 -16.86 -6.27 0.70
N TRP A 145 -16.76 -4.98 1.02
CA TRP A 145 -15.49 -4.35 1.37
C TRP A 145 -14.79 -5.06 2.55
N GLU A 146 -15.50 -5.30 3.64
CA GLU A 146 -14.93 -5.97 4.81
C GLU A 146 -14.46 -7.40 4.46
N ALA A 147 -15.22 -8.12 3.66
CA ALA A 147 -14.84 -9.45 3.22
C ALA A 147 -13.63 -9.43 2.26
N MET A 148 -13.55 -8.45 1.35
CA MET A 148 -12.38 -8.25 0.47
C MET A 148 -11.13 -7.88 1.26
N LYS A 149 -11.23 -6.95 2.21
CA LYS A 149 -10.13 -6.61 3.12
C LYS A 149 -9.61 -7.85 3.85
N LYS A 150 -10.51 -8.69 4.36
CA LYS A 150 -10.16 -9.91 5.06
C LYS A 150 -9.47 -10.94 4.15
N ALA A 151 -9.96 -11.09 2.91
CA ALA A 151 -9.34 -11.95 1.91
C ALA A 151 -7.92 -11.45 1.56
N MET A 152 -7.75 -10.16 1.29
CA MET A 152 -6.44 -9.56 1.01
C MET A 152 -5.50 -9.65 2.22
N ALA A 153 -6.02 -9.51 3.44
CA ALA A 153 -5.26 -9.67 4.67
C ALA A 153 -4.64 -11.06 4.80
N SER A 154 -5.34 -12.11 4.34
CA SER A 154 -4.86 -13.48 4.42
C SER A 154 -3.59 -13.76 3.62
N ILE A 155 -3.30 -12.95 2.60
CA ILE A 155 -2.08 -13.06 1.78
C ILE A 155 -1.03 -12.00 2.09
N ALA A 156 -1.33 -11.03 2.94
CA ALA A 156 -0.45 -9.90 3.23
C ALA A 156 0.92 -10.31 3.80
N GLY A 157 0.98 -11.44 4.52
CA GLY A 157 2.24 -12.03 4.99
C GLY A 157 3.13 -12.56 3.86
N SER A 158 2.51 -13.05 2.78
CA SER A 158 3.18 -13.60 1.60
C SER A 158 3.51 -12.52 0.56
N VAL A 159 2.59 -11.60 0.32
CA VAL A 159 2.72 -10.56 -0.71
C VAL A 159 2.32 -9.22 -0.14
N PRO A 160 3.22 -8.22 -0.09
CA PRO A 160 2.82 -6.85 0.19
C PRO A 160 2.01 -6.33 -1.00
N PHE A 161 0.70 -6.19 -0.79
CA PHE A 161 -0.24 -5.72 -1.79
C PHE A 161 -0.54 -4.23 -1.60
N PHE A 162 -0.29 -3.44 -2.63
CA PHE A 162 -0.72 -2.05 -2.72
C PHE A 162 -2.12 -1.98 -3.31
N GLN A 163 -2.94 -1.08 -2.79
CA GLN A 163 -4.32 -0.93 -3.24
C GLN A 163 -4.46 0.36 -4.04
N THR A 164 -5.05 0.25 -5.23
CA THR A 164 -5.50 1.39 -6.04
C THR A 164 -7.02 1.40 -6.03
N ILE A 165 -7.62 2.58 -5.93
CA ILE A 165 -9.06 2.75 -5.92
C ILE A 165 -9.55 2.99 -7.34
N GLY A 166 -10.61 2.28 -7.74
CA GLY A 166 -11.34 2.49 -8.99
C GLY A 166 -12.65 3.22 -8.79
N ASN A 167 -13.37 3.47 -9.86
CA ASN A 167 -14.64 4.21 -9.80
C ASN A 167 -15.77 3.44 -9.12
N HIS A 168 -15.75 2.10 -9.15
CA HIS A 168 -16.74 1.26 -8.45
C HIS A 168 -16.47 1.15 -6.94
N ASP A 169 -15.30 1.57 -6.49
CA ASP A 169 -14.92 1.54 -5.07
C ASP A 169 -15.45 2.74 -4.28
N HIS A 170 -16.03 3.74 -4.91
CA HIS A 170 -16.63 4.90 -4.26
C HIS A 170 -18.04 4.58 -3.71
N LEU A 171 -18.36 5.10 -2.51
CA LEU A 171 -19.63 4.83 -1.82
C LEU A 171 -20.86 5.38 -2.55
N ASN A 172 -20.73 6.56 -3.16
CA ASN A 172 -21.73 7.19 -4.01
C ASN A 172 -21.04 8.28 -4.85
N GLU A 173 -21.64 8.64 -5.98
CA GLU A 173 -21.16 9.77 -6.80
C GLU A 173 -21.07 11.10 -6.04
N ALA A 174 -21.80 11.25 -4.93
CA ALA A 174 -21.82 12.43 -4.08
C ALA A 174 -20.84 12.35 -2.90
N ASP A 175 -20.31 11.19 -2.57
CA ASP A 175 -19.41 10.99 -1.44
C ASP A 175 -17.98 10.69 -1.94
N ASN A 176 -17.23 11.75 -2.18
CA ASN A 176 -15.80 11.67 -2.53
C ASN A 176 -14.91 11.34 -1.31
N SER A 177 -15.48 10.98 -0.18
CA SER A 177 -14.75 10.58 1.02
C SER A 177 -14.36 9.11 0.97
N VAL A 178 -13.52 8.75 0.03
CA VAL A 178 -12.79 7.48 0.11
C VAL A 178 -11.67 7.68 1.10
N THR A 179 -11.88 7.21 2.27
CA THR A 179 -10.90 7.23 3.37
C THR A 179 -10.23 5.88 3.52
#